data_f37d9ca20e899eee0d9a1a584ab2fbca
#
_entry.id   f37d9ca20e899eee0d9a1a584ab2fbca
#
_cell.length_a   1.000
_cell.length_b   1.000
_cell.length_c   1.000
_cell.angle_alpha   90.00
_cell.angle_beta   90.00
_cell.angle_gamma   90.00
#
_symmetry.space_group_name_H-M   'P 1'
#
loop_
_entity.id
_entity.type
_entity.pdbx_description
1 polymer ?
#
loop_
_entity_poly.entity_id
_entity_poly.type
_entity_poly.pdbx_seq_one_letter_code
_entity_poly.pdbx_strand_id
1 'polypeptide(L)'
;NRSMESTCLLADHRRMVERGNVLLDYLRGAETAVVEFTTGDICEFDLRFRQAGADNGYLHADKQGEAFINLPSGEVWIVPYEGEIPGEKSRTEGVIPVYGDDGQIARFVVNENRVVKVEGEDQLTIDLREELALDPARRNVGEIAFGYNEAAVVSGLFIEDEKAGFHWGYGRSEFLGGTVGPESFRHPDTVLHRDLPYAKDCPITVSVALRYPSGKVCLLYTSPSPRDAIPS
;
A
#
# COMPACT_ATOMS: atom_id res chain seq x y z
N ASN A 1 -0.90 -24.22 10.09
CA ASN A 1 -1.13 -22.95 9.40
C ASN A 1 -0.47 -21.84 10.22
N ARG A 2 0.75 -21.40 9.83
CA ARG A 2 1.56 -20.45 10.64
C ARG A 2 0.82 -19.16 10.96
N SER A 3 -0.02 -18.66 10.05
CA SER A 3 -0.81 -17.44 10.28
C SER A 3 -1.83 -17.57 11.42
N MET A 4 -2.28 -18.77 11.76
CA MET A 4 -3.19 -19.02 12.89
C MET A 4 -2.46 -19.09 14.25
N GLU A 5 -1.12 -19.09 14.24
CA GLU A 5 -0.27 -19.07 15.43
C GLU A 5 0.37 -17.69 15.64
N SER A 6 0.02 -16.72 14.79
CA SER A 6 0.58 -15.39 14.79
C SER A 6 0.18 -14.59 16.02
N THR A 7 1.13 -13.85 16.57
CA THR A 7 0.88 -12.87 17.64
C THR A 7 -0.02 -11.74 17.19
N CYS A 8 -0.10 -11.44 15.88
CA CYS A 8 -1.04 -10.48 15.29
C CYS A 8 -2.51 -10.74 15.66
N LEU A 9 -2.89 -12.02 15.85
CA LEU A 9 -4.24 -12.39 16.24
C LEU A 9 -4.54 -12.06 17.71
N LEU A 10 -3.52 -11.77 18.52
CA LEU A 10 -3.64 -11.41 19.93
C LEU A 10 -3.78 -9.88 20.15
N ALA A 11 -3.78 -9.10 19.09
CA ALA A 11 -3.91 -7.66 19.17
C ALA A 11 -5.27 -7.25 19.79
N ASP A 12 -5.27 -6.15 20.54
CA ASP A 12 -6.51 -5.56 21.05
C ASP A 12 -7.31 -4.91 19.92
N HIS A 13 -8.35 -5.59 19.47
CA HIS A 13 -9.20 -5.15 18.37
C HIS A 13 -9.88 -3.79 18.62
N ARG A 14 -10.21 -3.45 19.87
CA ARG A 14 -10.81 -2.14 20.20
C ARG A 14 -9.79 -1.03 19.94
N ARG A 15 -8.57 -1.24 20.40
CA ARG A 15 -7.47 -0.31 20.18
C ARG A 15 -7.11 -0.20 18.70
N MET A 16 -7.19 -1.32 17.97
CA MET A 16 -7.00 -1.29 16.50
C MET A 16 -8.05 -0.42 15.81
N VAL A 17 -9.33 -0.53 16.19
CA VAL A 17 -10.40 0.34 15.64
C VAL A 17 -10.09 1.81 15.91
N GLU A 18 -9.72 2.17 17.14
CA GLU A 18 -9.39 3.54 17.50
C GLU A 18 -8.24 4.09 16.64
N ARG A 19 -7.17 3.33 16.50
CA ARG A 19 -6.01 3.70 15.68
C ARG A 19 -6.35 3.79 14.20
N GLY A 20 -7.08 2.81 13.67
CA GLY A 20 -7.54 2.83 12.28
C GLY A 20 -8.37 4.07 11.97
N ASN A 21 -9.27 4.46 12.88
CA ASN A 21 -10.07 5.68 12.72
C ASN A 21 -9.20 6.95 12.69
N VAL A 22 -8.16 7.02 13.52
CA VAL A 22 -7.21 8.15 13.50
C VAL A 22 -6.50 8.23 12.16
N LEU A 23 -6.01 7.11 11.62
CA LEU A 23 -5.37 7.06 10.31
C LEU A 23 -6.33 7.43 9.17
N LEU A 24 -7.57 6.94 9.22
CA LEU A 24 -8.62 7.31 8.27
C LEU A 24 -8.90 8.82 8.29
N ASP A 25 -8.92 9.43 9.48
CA ASP A 25 -9.14 10.88 9.62
C ASP A 25 -7.98 11.69 9.03
N TYR A 26 -6.73 11.22 9.15
CA TYR A 26 -5.59 11.83 8.46
C TYR A 26 -5.68 11.71 6.94
N LEU A 27 -6.06 10.56 6.41
CA LEU A 27 -6.20 10.36 4.96
C LEU A 27 -7.39 11.11 4.37
N ARG A 28 -8.42 11.41 5.20
CA ARG A 28 -9.61 12.12 4.75
C ARG A 28 -9.26 13.52 4.28
N GLY A 29 -9.49 13.77 3.00
CA GLY A 29 -9.27 15.06 2.37
C GLY A 29 -7.79 15.38 2.07
N ALA A 30 -6.87 14.46 2.28
CA ALA A 30 -5.54 14.58 1.72
C ALA A 30 -5.59 14.44 0.19
N GLU A 31 -4.84 15.26 -0.53
CA GLU A 31 -4.77 15.20 -2.00
C GLU A 31 -3.51 14.50 -2.50
N THR A 32 -2.46 14.44 -1.68
CA THR A 32 -1.20 13.79 -2.06
C THR A 32 -0.56 13.14 -0.84
N ALA A 33 -0.05 11.92 -1.03
CA ALA A 33 0.91 11.33 -0.12
C ALA A 33 2.30 11.38 -0.77
N VAL A 34 3.24 12.01 -0.09
CA VAL A 34 4.65 12.04 -0.50
C VAL A 34 5.38 10.99 0.31
N VAL A 35 5.96 10.02 -0.37
CA VAL A 35 6.73 8.93 0.25
C VAL A 35 8.19 9.10 -0.11
N GLU A 36 9.01 9.31 0.90
CA GLU A 36 10.46 9.42 0.80
C GLU A 36 11.09 8.12 1.33
N PHE A 37 11.98 7.55 0.55
CA PHE A 37 12.70 6.32 0.87
C PHE A 37 14.14 6.64 1.29
N THR A 38 14.70 5.84 2.20
CA THR A 38 16.12 6.01 2.64
C THR A 38 17.14 5.79 1.53
N THR A 39 16.73 5.25 0.40
CA THR A 39 17.53 5.20 -0.84
C THR A 39 17.70 6.57 -1.52
N GLY A 40 16.96 7.59 -1.07
CA GLY A 40 16.88 8.91 -1.70
C GLY A 40 15.82 9.01 -2.80
N ASP A 41 15.14 7.92 -3.11
CA ASP A 41 14.03 7.90 -4.06
C ASP A 41 12.78 8.52 -3.42
N ILE A 42 11.91 9.14 -4.24
CA ILE A 42 10.65 9.77 -3.81
C ILE A 42 9.54 9.38 -4.78
N CYS A 43 8.36 9.10 -4.24
CA CYS A 43 7.14 8.96 -5.04
C CYS A 43 6.01 9.78 -4.43
N GLU A 44 5.31 10.54 -5.25
CA GLU A 44 4.10 11.28 -4.90
C GLU A 44 2.89 10.51 -5.40
N PHE A 45 1.96 10.17 -4.50
CA PHE A 45 0.74 9.46 -4.82
C PHE A 45 -0.44 10.43 -4.81
N ASP A 46 -1.19 10.47 -5.90
CA ASP A 46 -2.40 11.28 -6.04
C ASP A 46 -3.57 10.63 -5.31
N LEU A 47 -4.07 11.27 -4.28
CA LEU A 47 -5.17 10.76 -3.46
C LEU A 47 -6.51 11.45 -3.75
N ARG A 48 -6.54 12.36 -4.75
CA ARG A 48 -7.78 13.04 -5.13
C ARG A 48 -8.85 12.04 -5.54
N PHE A 49 -10.09 12.35 -5.24
CA PHE A 49 -11.27 11.56 -5.62
C PHE A 49 -11.34 10.15 -4.99
N ARG A 50 -10.52 9.88 -3.96
CA ARG A 50 -10.45 8.58 -3.29
C ARG A 50 -10.93 8.64 -1.86
N GLN A 51 -11.40 7.50 -1.39
CA GLN A 51 -11.73 7.26 0.02
C GLN A 51 -10.83 6.17 0.56
N ALA A 52 -10.30 6.39 1.76
CA ALA A 52 -9.53 5.38 2.46
C ALA A 52 -10.45 4.33 3.06
N GLY A 53 -9.99 3.09 3.09
CA GLY A 53 -10.60 1.97 3.77
C GLY A 53 -9.75 1.49 4.94
N ALA A 54 -10.33 0.68 5.81
CA ALA A 54 -9.61 0.07 6.92
C ALA A 54 -10.04 -1.39 7.14
N ASP A 55 -9.06 -2.25 7.37
CA ASP A 55 -9.24 -3.56 7.95
C ASP A 55 -8.83 -3.51 9.43
N ASN A 56 -9.81 -3.36 10.29
CA ASN A 56 -9.61 -3.16 11.73
C ASN A 56 -10.09 -4.36 12.58
N GLY A 57 -10.37 -5.49 11.94
CA GLY A 57 -10.80 -6.71 12.59
C GLY A 57 -12.28 -6.76 12.98
N TYR A 58 -13.09 -5.79 12.54
CA TYR A 58 -14.53 -5.78 12.78
C TYR A 58 -15.34 -5.92 11.49
N LEU A 59 -16.24 -6.91 11.50
CA LEU A 59 -17.29 -7.01 10.48
C LEU A 59 -18.44 -6.10 10.90
N HIS A 60 -18.64 -5.00 10.19
CA HIS A 60 -19.75 -4.09 10.43
C HIS A 60 -21.08 -4.72 9.96
N ALA A 61 -22.04 -4.87 10.87
CA ALA A 61 -23.34 -5.51 10.60
C ALA A 61 -24.22 -4.76 9.58
N ASP A 62 -23.91 -3.49 9.31
CA ASP A 62 -24.61 -2.64 8.33
C ASP A 62 -24.15 -2.89 6.88
N LYS A 63 -23.01 -3.54 6.69
CA LYS A 63 -22.55 -3.99 5.37
C LYS A 63 -23.09 -5.38 5.04
N GLN A 64 -24.37 -5.46 4.68
CA GLN A 64 -25.00 -6.72 4.32
C GLN A 64 -24.36 -7.30 3.04
N GLY A 65 -23.74 -8.47 3.17
CA GLY A 65 -23.43 -9.38 2.06
C GLY A 65 -22.02 -9.25 1.44
N GLU A 66 -21.26 -8.18 1.71
CA GLU A 66 -19.94 -7.96 1.08
C GLU A 66 -18.82 -7.64 2.08
N ALA A 67 -19.10 -7.70 3.38
CA ALA A 67 -18.07 -7.41 4.36
C ALA A 67 -17.12 -8.60 4.51
N PHE A 68 -15.88 -8.40 4.20
CA PHE A 68 -14.81 -9.32 4.54
C PHE A 68 -13.76 -8.61 5.41
N ILE A 69 -13.02 -9.36 6.19
CA ILE A 69 -11.84 -8.90 6.92
C ILE A 69 -10.70 -9.88 6.70
N ASN A 70 -9.49 -9.38 6.70
CA ASN A 70 -8.31 -10.20 6.79
C ASN A 70 -8.01 -10.54 8.25
N LEU A 71 -7.53 -11.74 8.51
CA LEU A 71 -6.99 -12.15 9.79
C LEU A 71 -5.58 -12.68 9.58
N PRO A 72 -4.57 -12.04 10.17
CA PRO A 72 -4.63 -10.86 11.05
C PRO A 72 -5.06 -9.58 10.35
N SER A 73 -5.64 -8.66 11.11
CA SER A 73 -6.11 -7.34 10.68
C SER A 73 -5.15 -6.23 11.15
N GLY A 74 -5.42 -5.00 10.78
CA GLY A 74 -4.70 -3.83 11.28
C GLY A 74 -3.97 -3.05 10.19
N GLU A 75 -4.71 -2.63 9.17
CA GLU A 75 -4.22 -1.73 8.12
C GLU A 75 -5.27 -0.70 7.72
N VAL A 76 -4.80 0.40 7.19
CA VAL A 76 -5.60 1.40 6.49
C VAL A 76 -4.99 1.58 5.11
N TRP A 77 -5.82 1.51 4.07
CA TRP A 77 -5.40 1.66 2.68
C TRP A 77 -6.11 2.79 1.97
N ILE A 78 -5.51 3.24 0.88
CA ILE A 78 -6.13 4.11 -0.10
C ILE A 78 -5.57 3.77 -1.49
N VAL A 79 -6.46 3.67 -2.48
CA VAL A 79 -6.05 3.50 -3.87
C VAL A 79 -5.65 4.86 -4.42
N PRO A 80 -4.44 5.06 -4.98
CA PRO A 80 -4.12 6.28 -5.68
C PRO A 80 -5.07 6.50 -6.87
N TYR A 81 -5.33 7.77 -7.22
CA TYR A 81 -6.19 8.10 -8.34
C TYR A 81 -5.60 7.57 -9.66
N GLU A 82 -6.39 6.78 -10.38
CA GLU A 82 -5.95 6.01 -11.55
C GLU A 82 -6.14 6.75 -12.88
N GLY A 83 -6.75 7.95 -12.86
CA GLY A 83 -6.97 8.76 -14.07
C GLY A 83 -8.24 8.42 -14.83
N GLU A 84 -9.23 7.80 -14.18
CA GLU A 84 -10.48 7.34 -14.78
C GLU A 84 -11.47 8.47 -15.12
N ILE A 85 -11.31 9.67 -14.56
CA ILE A 85 -12.19 10.81 -14.86
C ILE A 85 -11.73 11.48 -16.17
N PRO A 86 -12.57 11.60 -17.19
CA PRO A 86 -12.19 12.22 -18.45
C PRO A 86 -11.64 13.65 -18.27
N GLY A 87 -10.45 13.87 -18.79
CA GLY A 87 -9.75 15.17 -18.71
C GLY A 87 -8.93 15.38 -17.45
N GLU A 88 -9.05 14.51 -16.44
CA GLU A 88 -8.26 14.53 -15.22
C GLU A 88 -7.23 13.40 -15.23
N LYS A 89 -5.97 13.73 -15.39
CA LYS A 89 -4.89 12.75 -15.29
C LYS A 89 -4.49 12.50 -13.85
N SER A 90 -4.01 11.30 -13.57
CA SER A 90 -3.35 11.03 -12.30
C SER A 90 -2.04 11.82 -12.21
N ARG A 91 -1.75 12.29 -11.00
CA ARG A 91 -0.50 12.98 -10.65
C ARG A 91 0.47 12.06 -9.88
N THR A 92 0.15 10.77 -9.79
CA THR A 92 1.05 9.80 -9.17
C THR A 92 2.28 9.64 -10.03
N GLU A 93 3.44 10.05 -9.50
CA GLU A 93 4.72 10.00 -10.19
C GLU A 93 5.90 9.89 -9.24
N GLY A 94 7.00 9.36 -9.72
CA GLY A 94 8.24 9.24 -8.96
C GLY A 94 8.91 7.88 -9.10
N VAL A 95 9.71 7.53 -8.11
CA VAL A 95 10.46 6.27 -8.08
C VAL A 95 10.21 5.54 -6.78
N ILE A 96 9.90 4.26 -6.90
CA ILE A 96 9.68 3.37 -5.75
C ILE A 96 10.75 2.28 -5.77
N PRO A 97 11.67 2.25 -4.80
CA PRO A 97 12.69 1.20 -4.71
C PRO A 97 12.08 -0.07 -4.12
N VAL A 98 12.38 -1.21 -4.70
CA VAL A 98 11.96 -2.54 -4.23
C VAL A 98 13.19 -3.33 -3.81
N TYR A 99 13.14 -3.91 -2.63
CA TYR A 99 14.22 -4.69 -2.06
C TYR A 99 13.98 -6.19 -2.25
N GLY A 100 15.01 -6.90 -2.67
CA GLY A 100 15.03 -8.36 -2.77
C GLY A 100 15.84 -9.01 -1.65
N ASP A 101 15.63 -10.31 -1.47
CA ASP A 101 16.23 -11.11 -0.38
C ASP A 101 17.77 -11.06 -0.36
N ASP A 102 18.41 -10.91 -1.51
CA ASP A 102 19.88 -10.89 -1.64
C ASP A 102 20.49 -9.48 -1.59
N GLY A 103 19.77 -8.49 -1.09
CA GLY A 103 20.24 -7.11 -1.07
C GLY A 103 20.13 -6.39 -2.40
N GLN A 104 19.45 -6.97 -3.37
CA GLN A 104 19.16 -6.37 -4.67
C GLN A 104 18.14 -5.26 -4.52
N ILE A 105 18.27 -4.20 -5.33
CA ILE A 105 17.31 -3.09 -5.35
C ILE A 105 16.91 -2.80 -6.79
N ALA A 106 15.65 -3.10 -7.11
CA ALA A 106 15.01 -2.64 -8.33
C ALA A 106 14.27 -1.31 -8.08
N ARG A 107 14.13 -0.47 -9.11
CA ARG A 107 13.40 0.79 -9.01
C ARG A 107 12.25 0.82 -9.99
N PHE A 108 11.04 0.96 -9.48
CA PHE A 108 9.86 1.21 -10.29
C PHE A 108 9.75 2.71 -10.58
N VAL A 109 9.87 3.08 -11.83
CA VAL A 109 9.59 4.45 -12.29
C VAL A 109 8.09 4.54 -12.59
N VAL A 110 7.40 5.41 -11.86
CA VAL A 110 5.96 5.62 -11.95
C VAL A 110 5.66 6.94 -12.63
N ASN A 111 4.69 6.93 -13.53
CA ASN A 111 4.13 8.13 -14.15
C ASN A 111 2.64 7.92 -14.44
N GLU A 112 1.79 8.91 -14.11
CA GLU A 112 0.34 8.85 -14.27
C GLU A 112 -0.26 7.55 -13.67
N ASN A 113 0.15 7.20 -12.45
CA ASN A 113 -0.26 6.01 -11.70
C ASN A 113 0.15 4.67 -12.33
N ARG A 114 1.10 4.64 -13.23
CA ARG A 114 1.54 3.41 -13.89
C ARG A 114 3.04 3.24 -13.81
N VAL A 115 3.47 2.02 -13.56
CA VAL A 115 4.89 1.64 -13.68
C VAL A 115 5.27 1.67 -15.15
N VAL A 116 6.03 2.68 -15.56
CA VAL A 116 6.48 2.86 -16.95
C VAL A 116 7.79 2.14 -17.22
N LYS A 117 8.62 1.95 -16.19
CA LYS A 117 9.93 1.32 -16.30
C LYS A 117 10.31 0.64 -14.99
N VAL A 118 11.09 -0.42 -15.04
CA VAL A 118 11.81 -0.99 -13.87
C VAL A 118 13.31 -0.84 -14.15
N GLU A 119 14.01 -0.16 -13.26
CA GLU A 119 15.47 0.11 -13.35
C GLU A 119 16.23 -0.80 -12.42
N GLY A 120 17.39 -1.26 -12.90
CA GLY A 120 18.31 -2.22 -12.26
C GLY A 120 18.83 -3.20 -13.29
N GLU A 121 19.79 -4.03 -12.89
CA GLU A 121 20.45 -5.00 -13.79
C GLU A 121 20.50 -6.40 -13.17
N ASP A 122 19.99 -6.55 -11.95
CA ASP A 122 19.99 -7.80 -11.20
C ASP A 122 18.80 -8.73 -11.55
N GLN A 123 18.81 -9.93 -10.99
CA GLN A 123 17.77 -10.93 -11.25
C GLN A 123 16.38 -10.45 -10.79
N LEU A 124 16.30 -9.78 -9.64
CA LEU A 124 15.06 -9.18 -9.16
C LEU A 124 14.44 -8.25 -10.20
N THR A 125 15.26 -7.38 -10.80
CA THR A 125 14.82 -6.44 -11.84
C THR A 125 14.31 -7.17 -13.08
N ILE A 126 14.99 -8.24 -13.50
CA ILE A 126 14.57 -9.08 -14.64
C ILE A 126 13.22 -9.72 -14.36
N ASP A 127 13.08 -10.36 -13.20
CA ASP A 127 11.85 -11.06 -12.81
C ASP A 127 10.64 -10.10 -12.74
N LEU A 128 10.84 -8.90 -12.16
CA LEU A 128 9.81 -7.86 -12.10
C LEU A 128 9.42 -7.32 -13.49
N ARG A 129 10.38 -7.16 -14.40
CA ARG A 129 10.09 -6.77 -15.79
C ARG A 129 9.27 -7.83 -16.51
N GLU A 130 9.63 -9.10 -16.36
CA GLU A 130 8.90 -10.24 -16.93
C GLU A 130 7.48 -10.31 -16.36
N GLU A 131 7.32 -10.18 -15.06
CA GLU A 131 6.01 -10.18 -14.41
C GLU A 131 5.11 -9.05 -14.92
N LEU A 132 5.64 -7.82 -15.04
CA LEU A 132 4.88 -6.68 -15.55
C LEU A 132 4.64 -6.74 -17.07
N ALA A 133 5.40 -7.55 -17.80
CA ALA A 133 5.21 -7.75 -19.23
C ALA A 133 4.06 -8.71 -19.55
N LEU A 134 3.67 -9.58 -18.61
CA LEU A 134 2.57 -10.54 -18.81
C LEU A 134 1.25 -9.83 -19.08
N ASP A 135 1.00 -8.70 -18.44
CA ASP A 135 -0.24 -7.95 -18.63
C ASP A 135 -0.04 -6.45 -18.34
N PRO A 136 -0.49 -5.54 -19.24
CA PRO A 136 -0.42 -4.11 -18.98
C PRO A 136 -1.17 -3.64 -17.73
N ALA A 137 -2.24 -4.32 -17.31
CA ALA A 137 -3.00 -3.97 -16.11
C ALA A 137 -2.18 -4.16 -14.83
N ARG A 138 -1.18 -5.04 -14.82
CA ARG A 138 -0.23 -5.22 -13.71
C ARG A 138 0.60 -3.97 -13.40
N ARG A 139 0.70 -3.02 -14.34
CA ARG A 139 1.45 -1.78 -14.17
C ARG A 139 0.72 -0.70 -13.38
N ASN A 140 -0.54 -0.94 -13.02
CA ASN A 140 -1.31 -0.01 -12.21
C ASN A 140 -0.76 0.03 -10.77
N VAL A 141 -0.59 1.23 -10.19
CA VAL A 141 -0.37 1.40 -8.75
C VAL A 141 -1.73 1.28 -8.09
N GLY A 142 -1.98 0.14 -7.45
CA GLY A 142 -3.31 -0.26 -6.97
C GLY A 142 -3.57 0.08 -5.52
N GLU A 143 -2.53 0.39 -4.74
CA GLU A 143 -2.65 0.62 -3.31
C GLU A 143 -1.46 1.35 -2.73
N ILE A 144 -1.71 2.17 -1.70
CA ILE A 144 -0.78 2.47 -0.62
C ILE A 144 -1.48 2.20 0.70
N ALA A 145 -0.78 1.59 1.64
CA ALA A 145 -1.37 1.20 2.91
C ALA A 145 -0.42 1.33 4.09
N PHE A 146 -1.01 1.36 5.27
CA PHE A 146 -0.33 1.58 6.54
C PHE A 146 -0.76 0.50 7.52
N GLY A 147 0.11 -0.50 7.71
CA GLY A 147 -0.04 -1.50 8.76
C GLY A 147 0.21 -0.88 10.12
N TYR A 148 -0.70 -1.12 11.08
CA TYR A 148 -0.62 -0.55 12.43
C TYR A 148 -0.89 -1.57 13.53
N ASN A 149 -0.84 -2.86 13.23
CA ASN A 149 -1.00 -3.90 14.23
C ASN A 149 0.28 -4.00 15.10
N GLU A 150 0.16 -3.61 16.38
CA GLU A 150 1.30 -3.59 17.30
C GLU A 150 1.90 -4.98 17.58
N ALA A 151 1.10 -6.03 17.39
CA ALA A 151 1.53 -7.40 17.57
C ALA A 151 2.06 -8.05 16.29
N ALA A 152 2.11 -7.30 15.17
CA ALA A 152 2.66 -7.77 13.92
C ALA A 152 4.15 -8.06 14.05
N VAL A 153 4.55 -9.24 13.60
CA VAL A 153 5.94 -9.68 13.53
C VAL A 153 6.24 -10.02 12.08
N VAL A 154 7.29 -9.41 11.55
CA VAL A 154 7.76 -9.73 10.21
C VAL A 154 8.27 -11.16 10.20
N SER A 155 7.62 -11.98 9.41
CA SER A 155 7.83 -13.42 9.40
C SER A 155 8.09 -13.99 7.98
N GLY A 156 8.03 -13.14 6.95
CA GLY A 156 8.01 -13.54 5.55
C GLY A 156 6.63 -14.11 5.13
N LEU A 157 5.63 -13.99 6.01
CA LEU A 157 4.24 -14.28 5.68
C LEU A 157 3.57 -12.98 5.26
N PHE A 158 3.37 -12.84 3.99
CA PHE A 158 2.81 -11.68 3.31
C PHE A 158 1.66 -10.99 4.08
N ILE A 159 0.62 -11.75 4.47
CA ILE A 159 -0.55 -11.22 5.18
C ILE A 159 -0.24 -10.64 6.58
N GLU A 160 0.89 -11.00 7.18
CA GLU A 160 1.33 -10.47 8.47
C GLU A 160 2.26 -9.27 8.29
N ASP A 161 3.15 -9.37 7.30
CA ASP A 161 4.17 -8.36 7.05
C ASP A 161 3.55 -7.03 6.61
N GLU A 162 2.43 -7.06 5.86
CA GLU A 162 1.66 -5.87 5.48
C GLU A 162 1.03 -5.16 6.69
N LYS A 163 0.73 -5.89 7.78
CA LYS A 163 0.18 -5.31 9.02
C LYS A 163 1.24 -4.64 9.89
N ALA A 164 2.52 -4.80 9.55
CA ALA A 164 3.66 -4.32 10.33
C ALA A 164 4.13 -2.91 9.94
N GLY A 165 3.69 -2.35 8.80
CA GLY A 165 4.19 -1.07 8.35
C GLY A 165 3.63 -0.59 7.02
N PHE A 166 4.30 0.41 6.43
CA PHE A 166 3.94 0.90 5.11
C PHE A 166 4.15 -0.18 4.05
N HIS A 167 3.20 -0.27 3.13
CA HIS A 167 3.33 -1.04 1.91
C HIS A 167 2.63 -0.34 0.75
N TRP A 168 2.92 -0.75 -0.46
CA TRP A 168 2.19 -0.38 -1.66
C TRP A 168 1.95 -1.61 -2.52
N GLY A 169 0.87 -1.57 -3.29
CA GLY A 169 0.49 -2.66 -4.15
C GLY A 169 0.35 -2.23 -5.61
N TYR A 170 0.51 -3.19 -6.53
CA TYR A 170 0.29 -2.96 -7.95
C TYR A 170 -0.59 -4.04 -8.57
N GLY A 171 -1.23 -3.66 -9.69
CA GLY A 171 -2.18 -4.48 -10.41
C GLY A 171 -3.63 -4.13 -10.09
N ARG A 172 -4.38 -5.10 -9.67
CA ARG A 172 -5.80 -5.03 -9.35
C ARG A 172 -6.08 -4.11 -8.16
N SER A 173 -7.16 -3.33 -8.20
CA SER A 173 -7.48 -2.32 -7.18
C SER A 173 -8.97 -2.16 -6.88
N GLU A 174 -9.88 -2.72 -7.71
CA GLU A 174 -11.31 -2.44 -7.61
C GLU A 174 -11.92 -2.89 -6.27
N PHE A 175 -11.41 -3.94 -5.66
CA PHE A 175 -11.88 -4.43 -4.36
C PHE A 175 -11.46 -3.52 -3.18
N LEU A 176 -10.50 -2.61 -3.41
CA LEU A 176 -10.03 -1.59 -2.47
C LEU A 176 -10.63 -0.21 -2.73
N GLY A 177 -11.45 -0.07 -3.79
CA GLY A 177 -12.09 1.18 -4.18
C GLY A 177 -11.45 1.88 -5.39
N GLY A 178 -10.59 1.18 -6.12
CA GLY A 178 -10.08 1.60 -7.43
C GLY A 178 -10.97 1.16 -8.60
N THR A 179 -10.43 1.18 -9.80
CA THR A 179 -11.17 0.86 -11.04
C THR A 179 -10.55 -0.27 -11.85
N VAL A 180 -9.36 -0.74 -11.51
CA VAL A 180 -8.70 -1.83 -12.23
C VAL A 180 -9.15 -3.18 -11.65
N GLY A 181 -10.15 -3.80 -12.29
CA GLY A 181 -10.68 -5.10 -11.93
C GLY A 181 -10.18 -6.22 -12.85
N PRO A 182 -10.64 -7.48 -12.62
CA PRO A 182 -10.25 -8.63 -13.45
C PRO A 182 -10.50 -8.43 -14.96
N GLU A 183 -11.51 -7.66 -15.32
CA GLU A 183 -11.87 -7.32 -16.70
C GLU A 183 -10.85 -6.41 -17.39
N SER A 184 -9.98 -5.74 -16.62
CA SER A 184 -8.89 -4.92 -17.14
C SER A 184 -7.70 -5.74 -17.62
N PHE A 185 -7.64 -7.02 -17.23
CA PHE A 185 -6.58 -7.95 -17.58
C PHE A 185 -6.93 -8.71 -18.86
N ARG A 186 -5.90 -9.05 -19.62
CA ARG A 186 -6.04 -9.78 -20.89
C ARG A 186 -6.50 -11.23 -20.71
N HIS A 187 -6.12 -11.84 -19.59
CA HIS A 187 -6.43 -13.22 -19.29
C HIS A 187 -6.63 -13.42 -17.77
N PRO A 188 -7.57 -14.29 -17.34
CA PRO A 188 -7.78 -14.57 -15.90
C PRO A 188 -6.51 -14.97 -15.14
N ASP A 189 -5.62 -15.72 -15.78
CA ASP A 189 -4.35 -16.17 -15.15
C ASP A 189 -3.32 -15.04 -15.00
N THR A 190 -3.54 -13.88 -15.62
CA THR A 190 -2.66 -12.73 -15.47
C THR A 190 -3.13 -11.74 -14.41
N VAL A 191 -4.35 -11.95 -13.86
CA VAL A 191 -4.90 -11.13 -12.78
C VAL A 191 -3.98 -11.20 -11.57
N LEU A 192 -3.56 -10.03 -11.10
CA LEU A 192 -2.62 -9.89 -10.00
C LEU A 192 -2.98 -8.69 -9.14
N HIS A 193 -2.89 -8.86 -7.83
CA HIS A 193 -2.64 -7.79 -6.86
C HIS A 193 -1.42 -8.24 -6.05
N ARG A 194 -0.40 -7.42 -5.99
CA ARG A 194 0.83 -7.74 -5.27
C ARG A 194 1.29 -6.56 -4.45
N ASP A 195 1.41 -6.79 -3.14
CA ASP A 195 1.91 -5.82 -2.19
C ASP A 195 3.40 -5.99 -1.95
N LEU A 196 4.04 -4.88 -1.67
CA LEU A 196 5.45 -4.78 -1.39
C LEU A 196 5.64 -4.05 -0.05
N PRO A 197 5.81 -4.78 1.05
CA PRO A 197 5.92 -4.22 2.38
C PRO A 197 7.33 -3.68 2.66
N TYR A 198 7.37 -2.56 3.40
CA TYR A 198 8.57 -1.99 4.01
C TYR A 198 8.47 -2.17 5.53
N ALA A 199 8.51 -3.42 5.94
CA ALA A 199 8.37 -3.80 7.33
C ALA A 199 9.69 -3.65 8.09
N LYS A 200 9.65 -3.88 9.40
CA LYS A 200 10.74 -3.62 10.36
C LYS A 200 12.13 -4.12 9.94
N ASP A 201 12.19 -5.23 9.22
CA ASP A 201 13.45 -5.85 8.79
C ASP A 201 13.84 -5.45 7.35
N CYS A 202 13.03 -4.62 6.69
CA CYS A 202 13.38 -4.07 5.40
C CYS A 202 14.49 -3.02 5.58
N PRO A 203 15.60 -3.10 4.84
CA PRO A 203 16.68 -2.12 4.92
C PRO A 203 16.28 -0.74 4.35
N ILE A 204 15.23 -0.70 3.54
CA ILE A 204 14.64 0.54 3.05
C ILE A 204 13.57 0.97 4.04
N THR A 205 13.75 2.13 4.65
CA THR A 205 12.74 2.75 5.50
C THR A 205 12.05 3.88 4.76
N VAL A 206 10.85 4.28 5.23
CA VAL A 206 10.04 5.28 4.57
C VAL A 206 9.63 6.40 5.52
N SER A 207 9.42 7.58 4.95
CA SER A 207 8.76 8.72 5.58
C SER A 207 7.59 9.13 4.70
N VAL A 208 6.40 9.32 5.29
CA VAL A 208 5.19 9.68 4.54
C VAL A 208 4.62 10.99 5.05
N ALA A 209 4.48 11.96 4.16
CA ALA A 209 3.82 13.23 4.43
C ALA A 209 2.55 13.38 3.59
N LEU A 210 1.44 13.77 4.21
CA LEU A 210 0.19 14.08 3.54
C LEU A 210 0.10 15.57 3.25
N ARG A 211 -0.28 15.93 2.04
CA ARG A 211 -0.56 17.31 1.61
C ARG A 211 -2.06 17.50 1.39
N TYR A 212 -2.62 18.59 1.88
CA TYR A 212 -4.04 18.94 1.81
C TYR A 212 -4.27 20.17 0.93
N PRO A 213 -5.50 20.37 0.38
CA PRO A 213 -5.86 21.54 -0.42
C PRO A 213 -5.59 22.87 0.29
N SER A 214 -5.67 22.88 1.62
CA SER A 214 -5.41 24.05 2.46
C SER A 214 -3.93 24.47 2.52
N GLY A 215 -3.03 23.69 1.92
CA GLY A 215 -1.58 23.84 2.07
C GLY A 215 -1.02 23.23 3.36
N LYS A 216 -1.88 22.65 4.21
CA LYS A 216 -1.43 21.90 5.40
C LYS A 216 -0.61 20.69 4.95
N VAL A 217 0.49 20.44 5.65
CA VAL A 217 1.29 19.22 5.53
C VAL A 217 1.26 18.49 6.87
N CYS A 218 1.04 17.19 6.85
CA CYS A 218 1.05 16.34 8.03
C CYS A 218 2.04 15.20 7.81
N LEU A 219 3.04 15.07 8.68
CA LEU A 219 3.91 13.90 8.70
C LEU A 219 3.13 12.75 9.33
N LEU A 220 2.80 11.74 8.52
CA LEU A 220 1.95 10.63 8.93
C LEU A 220 2.77 9.47 9.48
N TYR A 221 3.92 9.19 8.87
CA TYR A 221 4.68 7.98 9.13
C TYR A 221 6.17 8.22 8.99
N THR A 222 6.95 7.70 9.94
CA THR A 222 8.41 7.59 9.85
C THR A 222 8.82 6.21 10.35
N SER A 223 9.42 5.40 9.47
CA SER A 223 9.84 4.03 9.79
C SER A 223 10.99 4.01 10.81
N PRO A 224 11.21 2.94 11.62
CA PRO A 224 10.71 1.59 11.37
C PRO A 224 9.71 1.02 12.39
N SER A 225 8.78 1.78 12.91
CA SER A 225 7.88 1.22 13.94
C SER A 225 6.43 1.57 13.72
N PRO A 226 5.52 0.56 13.68
CA PRO A 226 4.08 0.80 13.77
C PRO A 226 3.67 1.55 15.05
N ARG A 227 4.56 1.58 16.05
CA ARG A 227 4.33 2.29 17.32
C ARG A 227 4.43 3.80 17.18
N ASP A 228 5.18 4.28 16.19
CA ASP A 228 5.51 5.70 16.01
C ASP A 228 4.62 6.37 14.94
N ALA A 229 3.77 5.61 14.27
CA ALA A 229 2.94 6.07 13.16
C ALA A 229 1.76 6.97 13.58
N ILE A 230 1.46 7.09 14.88
CA ILE A 230 0.33 7.90 15.37
C ILE A 230 0.91 9.02 16.25
N PRO A 231 0.78 10.31 15.83
CA PRO A 231 1.11 11.43 16.72
C PRO A 231 0.27 11.34 18.00
N SER A 232 0.95 11.49 19.14
CA SER A 232 0.33 11.55 20.46
C SER A 232 -0.62 12.74 20.61
#